data_a207417addf4cf87df158b4d4e171cc2
#
_entry.id   a207417addf4cf87df158b4d4e171cc2
#
_cell.length_a   1.000
_cell.length_b   1.000
_cell.length_c   1.000
_cell.angle_alpha   90.00
_cell.angle_beta   90.00
_cell.angle_gamma   90.00
#
_symmetry.space_group_name_H-M   'P 1'
#
loop_
_entity.id
_entity.type
_entity.pdbx_description
1 polymer ?
#
loop_
_entity_poly.entity_id
_entity_poly.type
_entity_poly.pdbx_seq_one_letter_code
_entity_poly.pdbx_strand_id
1 'polypeptide(L)'
;MTNVFLCHPRRSAIGRFGGTLASVRPDDLAAHIFKAVLAQAPDLDPAAIDDVMMGCANQAGEDNRNVARMSALLARLPTSVPGTTLNRLCGSGMDAVGTAFRAIRAGELDLVLAGGVESMSRAPYVMGKADSAFSRGQNVEDTTIGWRFVNPLMKQQYGIDSMPETAENVAEQFGISREDQDMFAFRSQQKAARAQQDGLFADEIEPMSIARRKQDPLVFDTDEHPRASTLEKLAALPTPFRENGTVTAGNASGVNDGAAAMLVASEAAVKQHGLRPMARILGMATAGVEPRIMGIGPVPAVRKLLAKQGIGIDDIDVIELNEAFAAQGLAVLRELGIADDDPRVNPNGGAIALGHPLGMSGARLLMTAAHQLQRTGGRYALCTMCVGVGQGIATLIERA
;
A
#
# COMPACT_ATOMS: atom_id res chain seq x y z
N MET A 1 21.49 -7.56 -18.17
CA MET A 1 20.34 -7.91 -17.32
C MET A 1 19.08 -7.36 -17.97
N THR A 2 18.00 -8.13 -18.00
CA THR A 2 16.71 -7.75 -18.60
C THR A 2 16.12 -6.52 -17.94
N ASN A 3 15.67 -5.53 -18.73
CA ASN A 3 14.86 -4.43 -18.23
C ASN A 3 13.46 -4.95 -17.87
N VAL A 4 12.90 -4.42 -16.79
CA VAL A 4 11.56 -4.79 -16.30
C VAL A 4 10.74 -3.55 -16.13
N PHE A 5 9.52 -3.56 -16.64
CA PHE A 5 8.64 -2.40 -16.73
C PHE A 5 7.33 -2.60 -15.97
N LEU A 6 6.80 -1.50 -15.46
CA LEU A 6 5.43 -1.36 -14.99
C LEU A 6 4.56 -0.88 -16.14
N CYS A 7 3.49 -1.61 -16.44
CA CYS A 7 2.57 -1.30 -17.53
C CYS A 7 1.12 -1.32 -17.02
N HIS A 8 0.27 -0.46 -17.60
CA HIS A 8 -1.19 -0.47 -17.42
C HIS A 8 -1.67 -0.53 -15.96
N PRO A 9 -1.16 0.30 -15.03
CA PRO A 9 -1.59 0.25 -13.65
C PRO A 9 -3.03 0.74 -13.48
N ARG A 10 -3.82 0.05 -12.62
CA ARG A 10 -5.18 0.44 -12.22
C ARG A 10 -5.42 0.15 -10.74
N ARG A 11 -6.29 0.95 -10.09
CA ARG A 11 -6.75 0.74 -8.74
C ARG A 11 -8.23 1.04 -8.58
N SER A 12 -8.83 0.51 -7.55
CA SER A 12 -10.12 1.01 -7.07
C SER A 12 -9.95 2.40 -6.44
N ALA A 13 -11.03 3.15 -6.33
CA ALA A 13 -11.09 4.18 -5.31
C ALA A 13 -10.89 3.53 -3.92
N ILE A 14 -10.32 4.27 -2.96
CA ILE A 14 -10.09 3.78 -1.60
C ILE A 14 -11.33 4.03 -0.75
N GLY A 15 -11.90 2.94 -0.22
CA GLY A 15 -13.03 2.97 0.70
C GLY A 15 -12.57 3.26 2.14
N ARG A 16 -13.38 3.99 2.90
CA ARG A 16 -13.21 4.11 4.36
C ARG A 16 -13.75 2.87 5.05
N PHE A 17 -13.30 2.61 6.26
CA PHE A 17 -13.84 1.53 7.08
C PHE A 17 -15.37 1.63 7.23
N GLY A 18 -16.06 0.53 6.93
CA GLY A 18 -17.52 0.48 6.95
C GLY A 18 -18.18 1.36 5.89
N GLY A 19 -17.42 1.86 4.90
CA GLY A 19 -17.89 2.75 3.83
C GLY A 19 -18.41 2.01 2.60
N THR A 20 -18.26 2.63 1.45
CA THR A 20 -18.85 2.18 0.19
C THR A 20 -18.37 0.79 -0.25
N LEU A 21 -17.09 0.46 -0.02
CA LEU A 21 -16.55 -0.87 -0.36
C LEU A 21 -16.84 -1.95 0.69
N ALA A 22 -17.44 -1.64 1.84
CA ALA A 22 -17.70 -2.63 2.89
C ALA A 22 -18.61 -3.79 2.47
N SER A 23 -19.42 -3.62 1.43
CA SER A 23 -20.27 -4.69 0.86
C SER A 23 -19.56 -5.51 -0.22
N VAL A 24 -18.36 -5.12 -0.64
CA VAL A 24 -17.60 -5.77 -1.73
C VAL A 24 -16.59 -6.74 -1.15
N ARG A 25 -16.59 -7.97 -1.62
CA ARG A 25 -15.60 -8.98 -1.22
C ARG A 25 -14.20 -8.63 -1.76
N PRO A 26 -13.12 -8.89 -1.03
CA PRO A 26 -11.76 -8.58 -1.50
C PRO A 26 -11.37 -9.34 -2.77
N ASP A 27 -11.80 -10.58 -2.93
CA ASP A 27 -11.53 -11.39 -4.11
C ASP A 27 -12.28 -10.84 -5.37
N ASP A 28 -13.51 -10.36 -5.21
CA ASP A 28 -14.26 -9.68 -6.29
C ASP A 28 -13.65 -8.31 -6.62
N LEU A 29 -13.22 -7.55 -5.61
CA LEU A 29 -12.58 -6.25 -5.79
C LEU A 29 -11.28 -6.36 -6.59
N ALA A 30 -10.42 -7.32 -6.23
CA ALA A 30 -9.19 -7.57 -6.97
C ALA A 30 -9.48 -8.07 -8.40
N ALA A 31 -10.47 -8.94 -8.58
CA ALA A 31 -10.88 -9.41 -9.91
C ALA A 31 -11.40 -8.27 -10.79
N HIS A 32 -12.11 -7.28 -10.22
CA HIS A 32 -12.53 -6.08 -10.95
C HIS A 32 -11.31 -5.31 -11.49
N ILE A 33 -10.29 -5.12 -10.67
CA ILE A 33 -9.08 -4.39 -11.07
C ILE A 33 -8.26 -5.19 -12.09
N PHE A 34 -8.20 -6.51 -12.01
CA PHE A 34 -7.55 -7.34 -13.03
C PHE A 34 -8.20 -7.16 -14.40
N LYS A 35 -9.54 -7.15 -14.47
CA LYS A 35 -10.26 -6.88 -15.72
C LYS A 35 -9.94 -5.50 -16.27
N ALA A 36 -9.84 -4.49 -15.41
CA ALA A 36 -9.48 -3.14 -15.80
C ALA A 36 -8.05 -3.02 -16.37
N VAL A 37 -7.08 -3.70 -15.75
CA VAL A 37 -5.70 -3.77 -16.26
C VAL A 37 -5.66 -4.43 -17.63
N LEU A 38 -6.33 -5.58 -17.79
CA LEU A 38 -6.37 -6.32 -19.06
C LEU A 38 -7.09 -5.56 -20.16
N ALA A 39 -8.14 -4.80 -19.82
CA ALA A 39 -8.86 -3.97 -20.79
C ALA A 39 -8.00 -2.87 -21.43
N GLN A 40 -6.90 -2.46 -20.77
CA GLN A 40 -5.93 -1.52 -21.33
C GLN A 40 -4.91 -2.17 -22.29
N ALA A 41 -4.85 -3.50 -22.31
CA ALA A 41 -3.97 -4.28 -23.18
C ALA A 41 -4.82 -5.25 -24.04
N PRO A 42 -5.67 -4.75 -24.94
CA PRO A 42 -6.65 -5.56 -25.67
C PRO A 42 -6.02 -6.62 -26.58
N ASP A 43 -4.78 -6.41 -27.01
CA ASP A 43 -4.04 -7.33 -27.88
C ASP A 43 -3.26 -8.41 -27.08
N LEU A 44 -3.24 -8.32 -25.75
CA LEU A 44 -2.61 -9.31 -24.90
C LEU A 44 -3.50 -10.55 -24.78
N ASP A 45 -2.96 -11.71 -25.18
CA ASP A 45 -3.56 -12.99 -24.80
C ASP A 45 -3.36 -13.19 -23.28
N PRO A 46 -4.42 -13.26 -22.47
CA PRO A 46 -4.25 -13.49 -21.03
C PRO A 46 -3.56 -14.80 -20.67
N ALA A 47 -3.49 -15.77 -21.57
CA ALA A 47 -2.73 -17.02 -21.39
C ALA A 47 -1.21 -16.83 -21.41
N ALA A 48 -0.72 -15.68 -21.88
CA ALA A 48 0.68 -15.30 -21.85
C ALA A 48 1.15 -14.78 -20.49
N ILE A 49 0.23 -14.58 -19.52
CA ILE A 49 0.59 -14.19 -18.15
C ILE A 49 1.14 -15.42 -17.43
N ASP A 50 2.40 -15.34 -17.02
CA ASP A 50 3.13 -16.43 -16.36
C ASP A 50 2.63 -16.67 -14.93
N ASP A 51 2.30 -15.61 -14.17
CA ASP A 51 1.82 -15.68 -12.79
C ASP A 51 1.00 -14.44 -12.40
N VAL A 52 0.17 -14.59 -11.38
CA VAL A 52 -0.53 -13.51 -10.68
C VAL A 52 0.01 -13.39 -9.28
N MET A 53 0.66 -12.27 -8.94
CA MET A 53 1.27 -12.04 -7.63
C MET A 53 0.57 -10.92 -6.89
N MET A 54 -0.15 -11.25 -5.80
CA MET A 54 -0.90 -10.26 -5.02
C MET A 54 -0.44 -10.18 -3.58
N GLY A 55 -0.24 -8.95 -3.11
CA GLY A 55 -0.07 -8.66 -1.70
C GLY A 55 -1.40 -8.64 -0.96
N CYS A 56 -1.48 -9.34 0.18
CA CYS A 56 -2.61 -9.28 1.10
C CYS A 56 -2.12 -9.58 2.51
N ALA A 57 -2.44 -8.71 3.47
CA ALA A 57 -1.91 -8.81 4.83
C ALA A 57 -2.76 -9.72 5.72
N ASN A 58 -4.08 -9.64 5.65
CA ASN A 58 -4.95 -10.36 6.58
C ASN A 58 -5.05 -11.87 6.26
N GLN A 59 -5.62 -12.23 5.14
CA GLN A 59 -5.83 -13.61 4.67
C GLN A 59 -6.65 -14.51 5.62
N ALA A 60 -7.39 -13.93 6.57
CA ALA A 60 -8.18 -14.67 7.54
C ALA A 60 -9.65 -14.86 7.13
N GLY A 61 -10.16 -14.00 6.24
CA GLY A 61 -11.54 -13.97 5.80
C GLY A 61 -11.75 -14.46 4.37
N GLU A 62 -12.46 -13.67 3.58
CA GLU A 62 -12.79 -13.95 2.18
C GLU A 62 -11.57 -13.85 1.25
N ASP A 63 -10.48 -13.30 1.75
CA ASP A 63 -9.14 -13.22 1.18
C ASP A 63 -8.25 -14.46 1.44
N ASN A 64 -8.81 -15.51 2.08
CA ASN A 64 -8.11 -16.76 2.33
C ASN A 64 -7.92 -17.61 1.05
N ARG A 65 -7.23 -18.73 1.16
CA ARG A 65 -7.01 -19.71 0.09
C ARG A 65 -6.37 -19.12 -1.16
N ASN A 66 -5.41 -18.20 -1.00
CA ASN A 66 -4.70 -17.56 -2.10
C ASN A 66 -5.61 -16.61 -2.93
N VAL A 67 -5.83 -15.41 -2.39
CA VAL A 67 -6.68 -14.39 -3.02
C VAL A 67 -6.22 -14.04 -4.44
N ALA A 68 -4.91 -14.12 -4.75
CA ALA A 68 -4.39 -13.90 -6.11
C ALA A 68 -5.00 -14.90 -7.10
N ARG A 69 -4.97 -16.20 -6.78
CA ARG A 69 -5.54 -17.24 -7.64
C ARG A 69 -7.07 -17.15 -7.71
N MET A 70 -7.73 -16.88 -6.57
CA MET A 70 -9.17 -16.70 -6.54
C MET A 70 -9.63 -15.58 -7.46
N SER A 71 -8.98 -14.41 -7.36
CA SER A 71 -9.29 -13.23 -8.17
C SER A 71 -8.95 -13.44 -9.65
N ALA A 72 -7.88 -14.16 -9.97
CA ALA A 72 -7.55 -14.52 -11.36
C ALA A 72 -8.68 -15.30 -12.02
N LEU A 73 -9.21 -16.32 -11.34
CA LEU A 73 -10.33 -17.14 -11.84
C LEU A 73 -11.62 -16.31 -11.94
N LEU A 74 -11.92 -15.46 -10.96
CA LEU A 74 -13.08 -14.54 -10.97
C LEU A 74 -12.96 -13.47 -12.07
N ALA A 75 -11.75 -13.06 -12.40
CA ALA A 75 -11.48 -12.19 -13.54
C ALA A 75 -11.57 -12.92 -14.90
N ARG A 76 -11.75 -14.25 -14.88
CA ARG A 76 -11.79 -15.13 -16.05
C ARG A 76 -10.46 -15.24 -16.82
N LEU A 77 -9.32 -15.12 -16.10
CA LEU A 77 -8.06 -15.53 -16.69
C LEU A 77 -8.10 -17.05 -16.97
N PRO A 78 -7.35 -17.52 -17.97
CA PRO A 78 -7.23 -18.94 -18.25
C PRO A 78 -6.81 -19.74 -17.01
N THR A 79 -7.32 -20.95 -16.88
CA THR A 79 -7.01 -21.83 -15.72
C THR A 79 -5.53 -22.25 -15.70
N SER A 80 -4.82 -22.08 -16.80
CA SER A 80 -3.36 -22.29 -16.89
C SER A 80 -2.56 -21.23 -16.12
N VAL A 81 -3.08 -20.02 -15.93
CA VAL A 81 -2.38 -18.93 -15.22
C VAL A 81 -2.42 -19.18 -13.70
N PRO A 82 -1.29 -19.45 -13.04
CA PRO A 82 -1.22 -19.66 -11.59
C PRO A 82 -1.42 -18.35 -10.82
N GLY A 83 -1.30 -18.42 -9.49
CA GLY A 83 -1.35 -17.23 -8.65
C GLY A 83 -0.73 -17.46 -7.29
N THR A 84 -0.10 -16.44 -6.74
CA THR A 84 0.59 -16.44 -5.44
C THR A 84 0.19 -15.22 -4.61
N THR A 85 -0.14 -15.45 -3.35
CA THR A 85 -0.40 -14.37 -2.38
C THR A 85 0.80 -14.21 -1.46
N LEU A 86 1.30 -12.96 -1.36
CA LEU A 86 2.45 -12.59 -0.53
C LEU A 86 1.99 -11.77 0.68
N ASN A 87 2.64 -11.97 1.80
CA ASN A 87 2.42 -11.20 3.02
C ASN A 87 3.74 -10.59 3.53
N ARG A 88 3.85 -9.29 3.39
CA ARG A 88 4.80 -8.42 4.10
C ARG A 88 4.02 -7.30 4.79
N LEU A 89 2.90 -7.64 5.45
CA LEU A 89 2.00 -6.69 6.09
C LEU A 89 1.71 -5.48 5.18
N CYS A 90 1.92 -4.26 5.67
CA CYS A 90 1.70 -3.02 4.88
C CYS A 90 2.43 -3.00 3.53
N GLY A 91 3.61 -3.61 3.44
CA GLY A 91 4.45 -3.67 2.25
C GLY A 91 4.09 -4.74 1.22
N SER A 92 3.03 -5.52 1.45
CA SER A 92 2.71 -6.72 0.65
C SER A 92 2.57 -6.43 -0.84
N GLY A 93 1.85 -5.37 -1.23
CA GLY A 93 1.66 -5.01 -2.64
C GLY A 93 2.96 -4.57 -3.33
N MET A 94 3.82 -3.82 -2.64
CA MET A 94 5.12 -3.45 -3.18
C MET A 94 6.03 -4.67 -3.31
N ASP A 95 5.99 -5.60 -2.34
CA ASP A 95 6.78 -6.84 -2.38
C ASP A 95 6.29 -7.82 -3.47
N ALA A 96 4.98 -7.83 -3.76
CA ALA A 96 4.43 -8.59 -4.89
C ALA A 96 5.01 -8.12 -6.23
N VAL A 97 4.98 -6.80 -6.48
CA VAL A 97 5.62 -6.18 -7.65
C VAL A 97 7.13 -6.44 -7.67
N GLY A 98 7.80 -6.32 -6.53
CA GLY A 98 9.22 -6.59 -6.40
C GLY A 98 9.60 -8.05 -6.57
N THR A 99 8.71 -8.99 -6.23
CA THR A 99 8.91 -10.42 -6.47
C THR A 99 8.78 -10.74 -7.96
N ALA A 100 7.77 -10.19 -8.63
CA ALA A 100 7.64 -10.26 -10.09
C ALA A 100 8.88 -9.69 -10.79
N PHE A 101 9.37 -8.51 -10.37
CA PHE A 101 10.60 -7.91 -10.88
C PHE A 101 11.81 -8.85 -10.73
N ARG A 102 11.98 -9.48 -9.57
CA ARG A 102 13.10 -10.41 -9.32
C ARG A 102 13.03 -11.65 -10.18
N ALA A 103 11.85 -12.26 -10.32
CA ALA A 103 11.62 -13.44 -11.15
C ALA A 103 11.89 -13.16 -12.65
N ILE A 104 11.36 -12.04 -13.16
CA ILE A 104 11.61 -11.62 -14.55
C ILE A 104 13.10 -11.33 -14.77
N ARG A 105 13.75 -10.64 -13.83
CA ARG A 105 15.16 -10.31 -13.94
C ARG A 105 16.08 -11.54 -13.85
N ALA A 106 15.64 -12.59 -13.17
CA ALA A 106 16.30 -13.89 -13.12
C ALA A 106 16.09 -14.72 -14.40
N GLY A 107 15.15 -14.33 -15.26
CA GLY A 107 14.80 -15.05 -16.48
C GLY A 107 13.88 -16.26 -16.26
N GLU A 108 13.18 -16.30 -15.12
CA GLU A 108 12.21 -17.35 -14.79
C GLU A 108 10.82 -17.05 -15.36
N LEU A 109 10.44 -15.77 -15.45
CA LEU A 109 9.16 -15.27 -15.95
C LEU A 109 9.40 -14.09 -16.89
N ASP A 110 8.39 -13.77 -17.71
CA ASP A 110 8.41 -12.62 -18.64
C ASP A 110 7.28 -11.63 -18.39
N LEU A 111 6.11 -12.11 -17.98
CA LEU A 111 4.92 -11.28 -17.80
C LEU A 111 4.12 -11.70 -16.56
N VAL A 112 3.96 -10.79 -15.61
CA VAL A 112 3.26 -11.03 -14.35
C VAL A 112 2.18 -9.96 -14.13
N LEU A 113 0.98 -10.37 -13.72
CA LEU A 113 -0.01 -9.46 -13.18
C LEU A 113 0.21 -9.32 -11.67
N ALA A 114 0.71 -8.17 -11.22
CA ALA A 114 1.12 -7.95 -9.83
C ALA A 114 0.38 -6.78 -9.18
N GLY A 115 0.18 -6.87 -7.86
CA GLY A 115 -0.50 -5.80 -7.13
C GLY A 115 -0.79 -6.15 -5.68
N GLY A 116 -1.93 -5.67 -5.18
CA GLY A 116 -2.36 -5.97 -3.82
C GLY A 116 -3.80 -5.60 -3.55
N VAL A 117 -4.36 -6.22 -2.53
CA VAL A 117 -5.74 -6.01 -2.08
C VAL A 117 -5.81 -6.08 -0.56
N GLU A 118 -6.67 -5.27 0.02
CA GLU A 118 -7.08 -5.39 1.41
C GLU A 118 -8.51 -4.94 1.57
N SER A 119 -9.32 -5.70 2.30
CA SER A 119 -10.60 -5.25 2.81
C SER A 119 -10.56 -5.33 4.34
N MET A 120 -10.27 -4.20 4.97
CA MET A 120 -10.21 -4.13 6.42
C MET A 120 -11.62 -4.05 7.03
N SER A 121 -12.61 -3.59 6.26
CA SER A 121 -14.02 -3.59 6.68
C SER A 121 -14.59 -5.02 6.80
N ARG A 122 -14.09 -5.97 6.02
CA ARG A 122 -14.56 -7.36 5.99
C ARG A 122 -13.62 -8.32 6.73
N ALA A 123 -12.63 -7.79 7.43
CA ALA A 123 -11.76 -8.59 8.27
C ALA A 123 -12.59 -9.34 9.32
N PRO A 124 -12.50 -10.68 9.39
CA PRO A 124 -13.39 -11.47 10.24
C PRO A 124 -12.97 -11.44 11.70
N TYR A 125 -13.90 -11.78 12.56
CA TYR A 125 -13.58 -12.28 13.89
C TYR A 125 -13.02 -13.70 13.79
N VAL A 126 -12.01 -14.01 14.59
CA VAL A 126 -11.40 -15.34 14.66
C VAL A 126 -11.35 -15.85 16.10
N MET A 127 -11.40 -17.18 16.23
CA MET A 127 -11.36 -17.84 17.50
C MET A 127 -10.39 -19.04 17.43
N GLY A 128 -9.44 -19.10 18.35
CA GLY A 128 -8.52 -20.23 18.47
C GLY A 128 -9.25 -21.51 18.89
N LYS A 129 -8.62 -22.65 18.64
CA LYS A 129 -9.07 -23.90 19.25
C LYS A 129 -8.74 -23.91 20.74
N ALA A 130 -9.56 -24.61 21.52
CA ALA A 130 -9.27 -24.77 22.93
C ALA A 130 -7.98 -25.55 23.16
N ASP A 131 -7.14 -25.07 24.10
CA ASP A 131 -5.86 -25.71 24.46
C ASP A 131 -6.05 -26.96 25.35
N SER A 132 -7.24 -27.11 25.91
CA SER A 132 -7.57 -28.23 26.79
C SER A 132 -8.98 -28.76 26.56
N ALA A 133 -9.20 -30.05 26.88
CA ALA A 133 -10.54 -30.63 26.89
C ALA A 133 -11.43 -29.92 27.93
N PHE A 134 -12.70 -29.76 27.59
CA PHE A 134 -13.71 -29.12 28.47
C PHE A 134 -13.36 -27.65 28.87
N SER A 135 -12.64 -26.94 28.00
CA SER A 135 -12.39 -25.50 28.21
C SER A 135 -13.70 -24.73 28.42
N ARG A 136 -13.73 -23.83 29.40
CA ARG A 136 -14.94 -23.06 29.79
C ARG A 136 -14.96 -21.65 29.21
N GLY A 137 -13.98 -21.28 28.41
CA GLY A 137 -13.88 -19.96 27.80
C GLY A 137 -13.16 -20.01 26.47
N GLN A 138 -13.50 -19.10 25.58
CA GLN A 138 -12.86 -18.85 24.30
C GLN A 138 -12.76 -17.35 24.06
N ASN A 139 -11.63 -16.88 23.54
CA ASN A 139 -11.47 -15.51 23.11
C ASN A 139 -11.80 -15.39 21.63
N VAL A 140 -12.59 -14.38 21.29
CA VAL A 140 -12.84 -13.96 19.90
C VAL A 140 -12.01 -12.71 19.66
N GLU A 141 -11.21 -12.71 18.61
CA GLU A 141 -10.31 -11.62 18.27
C GLU A 141 -10.71 -10.99 16.94
N ASP A 142 -10.68 -9.66 16.88
CA ASP A 142 -10.90 -8.89 15.65
C ASP A 142 -9.61 -8.88 14.83
N THR A 143 -9.70 -9.21 13.54
CA THR A 143 -8.54 -9.24 12.65
C THR A 143 -8.37 -7.98 11.81
N THR A 144 -9.18 -6.96 12.03
CA THR A 144 -9.13 -5.69 11.28
C THR A 144 -7.76 -5.04 11.35
N ILE A 145 -7.21 -4.91 12.57
CA ILE A 145 -5.89 -4.34 12.82
C ILE A 145 -5.34 -4.86 14.15
N GLY A 146 -4.02 -4.91 14.29
CA GLY A 146 -3.37 -5.23 15.55
C GLY A 146 -3.01 -6.71 15.70
N TRP A 147 -2.63 -7.04 16.94
CA TRP A 147 -2.17 -8.37 17.32
C TRP A 147 -3.32 -9.31 17.60
N ARG A 148 -3.18 -10.56 17.16
CA ARG A 148 -4.06 -11.70 17.48
C ARG A 148 -3.22 -12.95 17.67
N PHE A 149 -3.67 -13.90 18.48
CA PHE A 149 -2.93 -15.13 18.77
C PHE A 149 -1.47 -14.86 19.19
N VAL A 150 -1.30 -13.94 20.15
CA VAL A 150 0.01 -13.42 20.56
C VAL A 150 0.93 -14.53 21.04
N ASN A 151 2.09 -14.68 20.41
CA ASN A 151 3.13 -15.57 20.88
C ASN A 151 3.78 -14.98 22.16
N PRO A 152 3.79 -15.72 23.30
CA PRO A 152 4.32 -15.23 24.57
C PRO A 152 5.80 -14.84 24.51
N LEU A 153 6.61 -15.55 23.73
CA LEU A 153 8.04 -15.23 23.56
C LEU A 153 8.22 -13.94 22.77
N MET A 154 7.41 -13.73 21.74
CA MET A 154 7.43 -12.47 20.97
C MET A 154 7.08 -11.29 21.86
N LYS A 155 6.02 -11.43 22.67
CA LYS A 155 5.61 -10.41 23.66
C LYS A 155 6.73 -10.10 24.67
N GLN A 156 7.41 -11.13 25.16
CA GLN A 156 8.48 -10.99 26.15
C GLN A 156 9.73 -10.32 25.56
N GLN A 157 10.13 -10.67 24.32
CA GLN A 157 11.38 -10.25 23.72
C GLN A 157 11.30 -8.90 23.02
N TYR A 158 10.19 -8.62 22.33
CA TYR A 158 10.05 -7.47 21.43
C TYR A 158 8.85 -6.57 21.72
N GLY A 159 7.98 -6.98 22.65
CA GLY A 159 6.72 -6.31 22.89
C GLY A 159 5.66 -6.60 21.82
N ILE A 160 4.49 -6.07 22.05
CA ILE A 160 3.33 -6.17 21.15
C ILE A 160 2.64 -4.81 21.07
N ASP A 161 3.41 -3.74 20.99
CA ASP A 161 2.89 -2.37 20.91
C ASP A 161 1.89 -2.29 19.74
N SER A 162 0.78 -1.60 19.97
CA SER A 162 -0.17 -1.30 18.89
C SER A 162 0.46 -0.37 17.86
N MET A 163 -0.08 -0.30 16.66
CA MET A 163 0.48 0.56 15.61
C MET A 163 0.58 2.03 16.04
N PRO A 164 -0.48 2.64 16.65
CA PRO A 164 -0.35 4.01 17.18
C PRO A 164 0.73 4.15 18.27
N GLU A 165 0.89 3.14 19.13
CA GLU A 165 1.92 3.14 20.16
C GLU A 165 3.34 3.12 19.57
N THR A 166 3.55 2.37 18.45
CA THR A 166 4.83 2.43 17.74
C THR A 166 5.10 3.82 17.14
N ALA A 167 4.06 4.55 16.75
CA ALA A 167 4.20 5.93 16.26
C ALA A 167 4.53 6.91 17.38
N GLU A 168 3.95 6.74 18.59
CA GLU A 168 4.34 7.50 19.77
C GLU A 168 5.81 7.24 20.16
N ASN A 169 6.27 5.98 20.08
CA ASN A 169 7.68 5.64 20.32
C ASN A 169 8.61 6.36 19.34
N VAL A 170 8.22 6.45 18.06
CA VAL A 170 8.98 7.21 17.06
C VAL A 170 8.94 8.70 17.36
N ALA A 171 7.77 9.26 17.71
CA ALA A 171 7.64 10.68 18.05
C ALA A 171 8.56 11.06 19.22
N GLU A 172 8.56 10.24 20.28
CA GLU A 172 9.40 10.45 21.47
C GLU A 172 10.89 10.32 21.13
N GLN A 173 11.29 9.23 20.46
CA GLN A 173 12.71 8.94 20.19
C GLN A 173 13.34 9.93 19.20
N PHE A 174 12.58 10.42 18.22
CA PHE A 174 13.06 11.34 17.18
C PHE A 174 12.64 12.80 17.40
N GLY A 175 12.03 13.12 18.55
CA GLY A 175 11.66 14.48 18.93
C GLY A 175 10.65 15.13 17.97
N ILE A 176 9.64 14.38 17.52
CA ILE A 176 8.61 14.88 16.59
C ILE A 176 7.45 15.47 17.41
N SER A 177 7.26 16.78 17.31
CA SER A 177 6.21 17.47 18.05
C SER A 177 4.80 17.16 17.52
N ARG A 178 3.77 17.43 18.33
CA ARG A 178 2.37 17.35 17.91
C ARG A 178 2.05 18.34 16.79
N GLU A 179 2.58 19.53 16.87
CA GLU A 179 2.39 20.61 15.91
C GLU A 179 2.96 20.23 14.55
N ASP A 180 4.16 19.64 14.52
CA ASP A 180 4.77 19.15 13.28
C ASP A 180 3.90 18.05 12.65
N GLN A 181 3.39 17.11 13.45
CA GLN A 181 2.53 16.03 12.98
C GLN A 181 1.22 16.53 12.39
N ASP A 182 0.57 17.49 13.05
CA ASP A 182 -0.68 18.09 12.58
C ASP A 182 -0.45 18.91 11.30
N MET A 183 0.67 19.63 11.20
CA MET A 183 1.06 20.36 9.99
C MET A 183 1.32 19.41 8.81
N PHE A 184 2.01 18.31 9.04
CA PHE A 184 2.26 17.29 8.00
C PHE A 184 0.95 16.69 7.50
N ALA A 185 0.05 16.31 8.42
CA ALA A 185 -1.28 15.77 8.10
C ALA A 185 -2.14 16.80 7.32
N PHE A 186 -2.12 18.06 7.75
CA PHE A 186 -2.82 19.14 7.06
C PHE A 186 -2.35 19.30 5.62
N ARG A 187 -1.03 19.31 5.39
CA ARG A 187 -0.45 19.38 4.04
C ARG A 187 -0.86 18.18 3.18
N SER A 188 -0.89 16.96 3.74
CA SER A 188 -1.34 15.77 3.04
C SER A 188 -2.80 15.91 2.58
N GLN A 189 -3.70 16.38 3.45
CA GLN A 189 -5.11 16.64 3.11
C GLN A 189 -5.25 17.71 2.02
N GLN A 190 -4.49 18.80 2.09
CA GLN A 190 -4.51 19.86 1.06
C GLN A 190 -4.05 19.33 -0.30
N LYS A 191 -2.97 18.55 -0.35
CA LYS A 191 -2.45 17.95 -1.58
C LYS A 191 -3.47 16.98 -2.19
N ALA A 192 -4.09 16.11 -1.38
CA ALA A 192 -5.11 15.19 -1.84
C ALA A 192 -6.37 15.89 -2.37
N ALA A 193 -6.85 16.92 -1.66
CA ALA A 193 -8.01 17.69 -2.08
C ALA A 193 -7.77 18.38 -3.44
N ARG A 194 -6.57 18.97 -3.62
CA ARG A 194 -6.18 19.57 -4.91
C ARG A 194 -6.10 18.51 -6.00
N ALA A 195 -5.44 17.37 -5.74
CA ALA A 195 -5.32 16.30 -6.72
C ALA A 195 -6.69 15.74 -7.16
N GLN A 196 -7.65 15.60 -6.23
CA GLN A 196 -9.03 15.22 -6.56
C GLN A 196 -9.74 16.30 -7.40
N GLN A 197 -9.60 17.58 -7.01
CA GLN A 197 -10.20 18.71 -7.75
C GLN A 197 -9.66 18.82 -9.16
N ASP A 198 -8.36 18.61 -9.34
CA ASP A 198 -7.66 18.66 -10.63
C ASP A 198 -7.86 17.36 -11.45
N GLY A 199 -8.57 16.36 -10.92
CA GLY A 199 -8.88 15.08 -11.60
C GLY A 199 -7.66 14.17 -11.78
N LEU A 200 -6.57 14.36 -11.01
CA LEU A 200 -5.31 13.64 -11.21
C LEU A 200 -5.42 12.13 -10.95
N PHE A 201 -6.41 11.69 -10.18
CA PHE A 201 -6.64 10.27 -9.91
C PHE A 201 -7.51 9.56 -10.95
N ALA A 202 -8.11 10.27 -11.91
CA ALA A 202 -8.94 9.66 -12.95
C ALA A 202 -8.17 8.67 -13.84
N ASP A 203 -6.85 8.90 -14.02
CA ASP A 203 -5.98 8.00 -14.77
C ASP A 203 -5.65 6.69 -14.00
N GLU A 204 -5.84 6.68 -12.69
CA GLU A 204 -5.52 5.56 -11.80
C GLU A 204 -6.75 4.75 -11.41
N ILE A 205 -7.87 5.43 -11.12
CA ILE A 205 -9.07 4.84 -10.56
C ILE A 205 -9.91 4.20 -11.65
N GLU A 206 -10.26 2.93 -11.44
CA GLU A 206 -11.28 2.23 -12.21
C GLU A 206 -12.61 2.34 -11.47
N PRO A 207 -13.64 2.96 -12.06
CA PRO A 207 -14.96 3.06 -11.45
C PRO A 207 -15.58 1.69 -11.19
N MET A 208 -16.18 1.52 -10.03
CA MET A 208 -16.86 0.28 -9.65
C MET A 208 -18.35 0.51 -9.45
N SER A 209 -19.18 -0.27 -10.12
CA SER A 209 -20.63 -0.26 -9.93
C SER A 209 -21.01 -1.19 -8.77
N ILE A 210 -21.55 -0.61 -7.70
CA ILE A 210 -21.93 -1.34 -6.48
C ILE A 210 -23.44 -1.43 -6.38
N ALA A 211 -23.95 -2.66 -6.38
CA ALA A 211 -25.38 -2.91 -6.29
C ALA A 211 -25.95 -2.43 -4.95
N ARG A 212 -27.10 -1.76 -4.98
CA ARG A 212 -27.84 -1.32 -3.81
C ARG A 212 -29.24 -1.90 -3.79
N ARG A 213 -29.70 -2.32 -2.61
CA ARG A 213 -31.04 -2.90 -2.49
C ARG A 213 -32.11 -1.84 -2.81
N LYS A 214 -32.95 -2.13 -3.82
CA LYS A 214 -34.07 -1.26 -4.25
C LYS A 214 -33.67 0.16 -4.68
N GLN A 215 -32.44 0.37 -5.11
CA GLN A 215 -31.92 1.63 -5.63
C GLN A 215 -31.06 1.36 -6.85
N ASP A 216 -30.82 2.39 -7.65
CA ASP A 216 -29.83 2.30 -8.73
C ASP A 216 -28.44 1.97 -8.19
N PRO A 217 -27.62 1.22 -8.93
CA PRO A 217 -26.23 0.97 -8.54
C PRO A 217 -25.48 2.26 -8.27
N LEU A 218 -24.63 2.25 -7.23
CA LEU A 218 -23.72 3.36 -6.95
C LEU A 218 -22.45 3.18 -7.77
N VAL A 219 -22.06 4.20 -8.53
CA VAL A 219 -20.73 4.25 -9.14
C VAL A 219 -19.76 4.81 -8.11
N PHE A 220 -18.76 4.00 -7.73
CA PHE A 220 -17.72 4.38 -6.81
C PHE A 220 -16.41 4.62 -7.57
N ASP A 221 -16.04 5.88 -7.74
CA ASP A 221 -14.95 6.37 -8.60
C ASP A 221 -14.06 7.41 -7.92
N THR A 222 -14.30 7.70 -6.64
CA THR A 222 -13.60 8.74 -5.90
C THR A 222 -13.18 8.23 -4.53
N ASP A 223 -11.93 8.48 -4.13
CA ASP A 223 -11.42 8.15 -2.80
C ASP A 223 -12.27 8.85 -1.73
N GLU A 224 -12.86 8.09 -0.81
CA GLU A 224 -13.81 8.64 0.19
C GLU A 224 -13.19 8.98 1.53
N HIS A 225 -11.89 8.73 1.72
CA HIS A 225 -11.20 9.01 2.98
C HIS A 225 -10.78 10.48 3.14
N PRO A 226 -10.41 11.24 2.08
CA PRO A 226 -10.01 12.64 2.20
C PRO A 226 -11.08 13.49 2.89
N ARG A 227 -10.66 14.37 3.78
CA ARG A 227 -11.56 15.24 4.57
C ARG A 227 -10.99 16.64 4.74
N ALA A 228 -11.84 17.64 4.53
CA ALA A 228 -11.47 19.02 4.80
C ALA A 228 -11.19 19.19 6.31
N SER A 229 -10.02 19.70 6.64
CA SER A 229 -9.61 20.00 8.00
C SER A 229 -8.91 21.35 8.08
N THR A 230 -8.74 21.84 9.31
CA THR A 230 -7.91 23.02 9.62
C THR A 230 -6.95 22.65 10.74
N LEU A 231 -5.88 23.42 10.91
CA LEU A 231 -4.92 23.18 11.99
C LEU A 231 -5.57 23.25 13.38
N GLU A 232 -6.52 24.16 13.58
CA GLU A 232 -7.25 24.29 14.84
C GLU A 232 -8.10 23.04 15.14
N LYS A 233 -8.72 22.45 14.11
CA LYS A 233 -9.49 21.21 14.26
C LYS A 233 -8.55 20.02 14.56
N LEU A 234 -7.40 19.94 13.92
CA LEU A 234 -6.41 18.90 14.17
C LEU A 234 -5.86 19.03 15.60
N ALA A 235 -5.47 20.22 16.03
CA ALA A 235 -4.95 20.49 17.38
C ALA A 235 -5.96 20.13 18.50
N ALA A 236 -7.26 20.25 18.22
CA ALA A 236 -8.32 19.92 19.17
C ALA A 236 -8.61 18.39 19.30
N LEU A 237 -8.03 17.55 18.44
CA LEU A 237 -8.24 16.10 18.50
C LEU A 237 -7.57 15.48 19.74
N PRO A 238 -8.25 14.51 20.40
CA PRO A 238 -7.67 13.79 21.52
C PRO A 238 -6.55 12.84 21.08
N THR A 239 -5.68 12.50 22.04
CA THR A 239 -4.61 11.52 21.90
C THR A 239 -4.98 10.21 22.64
N PRO A 240 -5.83 9.36 22.04
CA PRO A 240 -6.46 8.25 22.77
C PRO A 240 -5.53 7.04 22.98
N PHE A 241 -4.34 7.05 22.38
CA PHE A 241 -3.45 5.89 22.36
C PHE A 241 -2.42 5.89 23.47
N ARG A 242 -2.03 7.07 23.96
CA ARG A 242 -1.09 7.26 25.06
C ARG A 242 -1.46 8.50 25.88
N GLU A 243 -1.37 8.40 27.21
CA GLU A 243 -1.52 9.58 28.07
C GLU A 243 -0.44 10.62 27.73
N ASN A 244 -0.85 11.87 27.53
CA ASN A 244 0.01 12.95 27.02
C ASN A 244 0.73 12.62 25.71
N GLY A 245 0.12 11.76 24.88
CA GLY A 245 0.64 11.40 23.56
C GLY A 245 0.45 12.49 22.51
N THR A 246 0.87 12.18 21.29
CA THR A 246 0.86 13.10 20.15
C THR A 246 0.04 12.59 18.96
N VAL A 247 -0.17 11.27 18.89
CA VAL A 247 -0.89 10.61 17.80
C VAL A 247 -2.40 10.74 17.95
N THR A 248 -3.06 11.16 16.88
CA THR A 248 -4.51 11.36 16.83
C THR A 248 -5.11 10.70 15.59
N ALA A 249 -6.43 10.63 15.52
CA ALA A 249 -7.14 10.23 14.30
C ALA A 249 -6.92 11.19 13.11
N GLY A 250 -6.40 12.39 13.34
CA GLY A 250 -6.12 13.39 12.31
C GLY A 250 -4.74 13.30 11.69
N ASN A 251 -3.76 12.76 12.43
CA ASN A 251 -2.37 12.63 11.99
C ASN A 251 -1.89 11.18 11.82
N ALA A 252 -2.85 10.25 11.73
CA ALA A 252 -2.68 8.85 11.40
C ALA A 252 -3.44 8.49 10.13
N SER A 253 -2.98 7.47 9.40
CA SER A 253 -3.74 6.89 8.29
C SER A 253 -5.00 6.18 8.78
N GLY A 254 -5.96 5.99 7.90
CA GLY A 254 -7.19 5.28 8.21
C GLY A 254 -7.08 3.76 8.05
N VAL A 255 -8.13 3.09 8.53
CA VAL A 255 -8.47 1.70 8.20
C VAL A 255 -9.33 1.73 6.94
N ASN A 256 -8.91 1.05 5.88
CA ASN A 256 -9.45 1.25 4.54
C ASN A 256 -9.56 -0.04 3.73
N ASP A 257 -10.34 0.04 2.65
CA ASP A 257 -10.54 -1.02 1.67
C ASP A 257 -10.03 -0.58 0.30
N GLY A 258 -9.41 -1.49 -0.47
CA GLY A 258 -8.96 -1.17 -1.82
C GLY A 258 -8.17 -2.28 -2.49
N ALA A 259 -8.03 -2.17 -3.81
CA ALA A 259 -7.19 -3.04 -4.64
C ALA A 259 -6.46 -2.22 -5.71
N ALA A 260 -5.25 -2.66 -6.06
CA ALA A 260 -4.45 -2.12 -7.15
C ALA A 260 -3.71 -3.24 -7.86
N ALA A 261 -3.55 -3.14 -9.17
CA ALA A 261 -2.77 -4.07 -9.96
C ALA A 261 -2.14 -3.39 -11.19
N MET A 262 -1.11 -4.04 -11.73
CA MET A 262 -0.39 -3.64 -12.94
C MET A 262 0.26 -4.84 -13.59
N LEU A 263 0.56 -4.75 -14.86
CA LEU A 263 1.44 -5.71 -15.52
C LEU A 263 2.90 -5.35 -15.22
N VAL A 264 3.68 -6.34 -14.83
CA VAL A 264 5.13 -6.28 -14.68
C VAL A 264 5.71 -7.15 -15.79
N ALA A 265 6.47 -6.54 -16.70
CA ALA A 265 6.85 -7.18 -17.96
C ALA A 265 8.34 -7.04 -18.26
N SER A 266 8.94 -8.06 -18.84
CA SER A 266 10.25 -7.99 -19.47
C SER A 266 10.20 -7.07 -20.70
N GLU A 267 11.35 -6.55 -21.14
CA GLU A 267 11.44 -5.80 -22.40
C GLU A 267 10.96 -6.62 -23.62
N ALA A 268 11.18 -7.92 -23.59
CA ALA A 268 10.71 -8.83 -24.63
C ALA A 268 9.17 -8.92 -24.62
N ALA A 269 8.55 -9.11 -23.46
CA ALA A 269 7.09 -9.16 -23.32
C ALA A 269 6.43 -7.83 -23.68
N VAL A 270 7.03 -6.68 -23.31
CA VAL A 270 6.55 -5.35 -23.73
C VAL A 270 6.46 -5.26 -25.25
N LYS A 271 7.51 -5.66 -25.96
CA LYS A 271 7.54 -5.64 -27.44
C LYS A 271 6.58 -6.66 -28.06
N GLN A 272 6.58 -7.89 -27.53
CA GLN A 272 5.77 -9.00 -28.07
C GLN A 272 4.26 -8.73 -27.96
N HIS A 273 3.81 -8.14 -26.85
CA HIS A 273 2.40 -7.93 -26.56
C HIS A 273 1.95 -6.47 -26.73
N GLY A 274 2.80 -5.59 -27.29
CA GLY A 274 2.46 -4.20 -27.54
C GLY A 274 2.10 -3.42 -26.27
N LEU A 275 2.69 -3.77 -25.13
CA LEU A 275 2.35 -3.13 -23.85
C LEU A 275 2.91 -1.70 -23.80
N ARG A 276 2.20 -0.83 -23.08
CA ARG A 276 2.64 0.54 -22.84
C ARG A 276 3.39 0.64 -21.50
N PRO A 277 4.73 0.74 -21.52
CA PRO A 277 5.49 0.90 -20.29
C PRO A 277 5.31 2.32 -19.73
N MET A 278 5.12 2.42 -18.43
CA MET A 278 5.04 3.71 -17.72
C MET A 278 6.31 4.00 -16.94
N ALA A 279 6.91 2.98 -16.35
CA ALA A 279 8.16 3.12 -15.62
C ALA A 279 8.98 1.82 -15.70
N ARG A 280 10.30 1.96 -15.62
CA ARG A 280 11.24 0.85 -15.47
C ARG A 280 11.57 0.66 -13.99
N ILE A 281 11.53 -0.56 -13.49
CA ILE A 281 11.96 -0.86 -12.13
C ILE A 281 13.49 -0.98 -12.11
N LEU A 282 14.16 -0.14 -11.33
CA LEU A 282 15.62 -0.18 -11.17
C LEU A 282 16.04 -1.13 -10.06
N GLY A 283 15.28 -1.20 -8.98
CA GLY A 283 15.57 -2.08 -7.88
C GLY A 283 14.60 -1.96 -6.72
N MET A 284 14.73 -2.92 -5.81
CA MET A 284 14.00 -2.94 -4.53
C MET A 284 14.94 -3.36 -3.41
N ALA A 285 14.72 -2.83 -2.21
CA ALA A 285 15.40 -3.25 -1.00
C ALA A 285 14.44 -3.32 0.19
N THR A 286 14.77 -4.20 1.12
CA THR A 286 14.10 -4.33 2.41
C THR A 286 15.12 -4.23 3.53
N ALA A 287 14.68 -3.80 4.70
CA ALA A 287 15.49 -3.75 5.92
C ALA A 287 14.64 -4.07 7.14
N GLY A 288 15.29 -4.57 8.21
CA GLY A 288 14.68 -4.75 9.52
C GLY A 288 15.13 -3.65 10.48
N VAL A 289 14.26 -3.32 11.43
CA VAL A 289 14.50 -2.42 12.57
C VAL A 289 13.82 -2.99 13.80
N GLU A 290 14.03 -2.41 14.96
CA GLU A 290 13.30 -2.80 16.16
C GLU A 290 11.78 -2.66 15.98
N PRO A 291 10.97 -3.67 16.35
CA PRO A 291 9.52 -3.64 16.18
C PRO A 291 8.82 -2.43 16.81
N ARG A 292 9.30 -1.96 17.96
CA ARG A 292 8.74 -0.83 18.70
C ARG A 292 8.83 0.51 17.96
N ILE A 293 9.79 0.63 17.04
CA ILE A 293 9.99 1.82 16.19
C ILE A 293 9.90 1.45 14.71
N MET A 294 8.98 0.56 14.34
CA MET A 294 8.82 0.07 12.98
C MET A 294 8.70 1.20 11.94
N GLY A 295 8.21 2.37 12.37
CA GLY A 295 8.03 3.54 11.51
C GLY A 295 9.30 4.02 10.83
N ILE A 296 10.49 3.76 11.42
CA ILE A 296 11.78 4.17 10.85
C ILE A 296 12.35 3.18 9.81
N GLY A 297 11.70 2.04 9.59
CA GLY A 297 12.10 1.01 8.63
C GLY A 297 12.43 1.50 7.21
N PRO A 298 11.74 2.51 6.65
CA PRO A 298 12.09 3.11 5.37
C PRO A 298 13.54 3.60 5.27
N VAL A 299 14.10 4.17 6.33
CA VAL A 299 15.44 4.78 6.30
C VAL A 299 16.53 3.80 5.88
N PRO A 300 16.75 2.66 6.57
CA PRO A 300 17.75 1.69 6.15
C PRO A 300 17.40 1.02 4.80
N ALA A 301 16.12 0.86 4.47
CA ALA A 301 15.72 0.30 3.18
C ALA A 301 16.09 1.23 2.02
N VAL A 302 15.79 2.53 2.15
CA VAL A 302 16.14 3.57 1.15
C VAL A 302 17.65 3.71 1.03
N ARG A 303 18.38 3.88 2.13
CA ARG A 303 19.85 3.99 2.11
C ARG A 303 20.50 2.80 1.39
N LYS A 304 20.03 1.58 1.68
CA LYS A 304 20.50 0.35 1.02
C LYS A 304 20.19 0.34 -0.47
N LEU A 305 19.00 0.77 -0.86
CA LEU A 305 18.56 0.80 -2.26
C LEU A 305 19.36 1.82 -3.07
N LEU A 306 19.43 3.06 -2.61
CA LEU A 306 20.14 4.14 -3.29
C LEU A 306 21.64 3.84 -3.43
N ALA A 307 22.29 3.36 -2.37
CA ALA A 307 23.69 2.94 -2.42
C ALA A 307 23.93 1.84 -3.48
N LYS A 308 23.01 0.87 -3.59
CA LYS A 308 23.11 -0.21 -4.59
C LYS A 308 22.93 0.30 -6.03
N GLN A 309 22.14 1.34 -6.23
CA GLN A 309 21.86 1.93 -7.55
C GLN A 309 22.86 3.03 -7.93
N GLY A 310 23.67 3.54 -7.00
CA GLY A 310 24.57 4.67 -7.21
C GLY A 310 23.82 5.99 -7.50
N ILE A 311 22.64 6.15 -6.91
CA ILE A 311 21.76 7.32 -7.09
C ILE A 311 21.64 8.04 -5.74
N GLY A 312 21.76 9.37 -5.74
CA GLY A 312 21.55 10.21 -4.57
C GLY A 312 20.09 10.53 -4.31
N ILE A 313 19.74 10.93 -3.06
CA ILE A 313 18.39 11.36 -2.73
C ILE A 313 17.99 12.65 -3.49
N ASP A 314 18.97 13.46 -3.85
CA ASP A 314 18.77 14.71 -4.61
C ASP A 314 18.49 14.46 -6.09
N ASP A 315 18.81 13.28 -6.61
CA ASP A 315 18.50 12.88 -7.99
C ASP A 315 17.02 12.43 -8.15
N ILE A 316 16.28 12.31 -7.05
CA ILE A 316 14.90 11.81 -7.05
C ILE A 316 13.92 12.97 -7.32
N ASP A 317 13.07 12.81 -8.32
CA ASP A 317 12.06 13.81 -8.71
C ASP A 317 10.73 13.62 -7.96
N VAL A 318 10.39 12.38 -7.58
CA VAL A 318 9.13 12.03 -6.89
C VAL A 318 9.43 11.07 -5.76
N ILE A 319 8.91 11.36 -4.57
CA ILE A 319 9.02 10.49 -3.39
C ILE A 319 7.61 10.15 -2.92
N GLU A 320 7.22 8.89 -3.08
CA GLU A 320 6.00 8.35 -2.49
C GLU A 320 6.35 7.62 -1.18
N LEU A 321 6.17 8.31 -0.07
CA LEU A 321 6.35 7.79 1.28
C LEU A 321 4.97 7.46 1.88
N ASN A 322 4.72 6.21 2.24
CA ASN A 322 3.48 5.86 2.91
C ASN A 322 3.39 6.55 4.28
N GLU A 323 2.33 7.32 4.47
CA GLU A 323 2.06 8.06 5.70
C GLU A 323 1.22 7.20 6.65
N ALA A 324 1.81 6.13 7.21
CA ALA A 324 1.10 5.35 8.23
C ALA A 324 0.73 6.23 9.43
N PHE A 325 1.67 7.09 9.83
CA PHE A 325 1.52 8.13 10.85
C PHE A 325 2.38 9.34 10.48
N ALA A 326 1.95 10.54 10.83
CA ALA A 326 2.73 11.75 10.58
C ALA A 326 4.08 11.72 11.32
N ALA A 327 4.11 11.24 12.57
CA ALA A 327 5.35 11.06 13.34
C ALA A 327 6.37 10.21 12.59
N GLN A 328 5.92 9.09 12.02
CA GLN A 328 6.75 8.19 11.23
C GLN A 328 7.23 8.85 9.93
N GLY A 329 6.33 9.54 9.21
CA GLY A 329 6.68 10.24 7.98
C GLY A 329 7.77 11.27 8.20
N LEU A 330 7.60 12.14 9.20
CA LEU A 330 8.56 13.19 9.57
C LEU A 330 9.90 12.62 10.02
N ALA A 331 9.90 11.58 10.87
CA ALA A 331 11.14 10.95 11.30
C ALA A 331 11.92 10.37 10.11
N VAL A 332 11.25 9.74 9.15
CA VAL A 332 11.89 9.22 7.92
C VAL A 332 12.47 10.33 7.08
N LEU A 333 11.72 11.42 6.83
CA LEU A 333 12.20 12.55 6.03
C LEU A 333 13.44 13.18 6.66
N ARG A 334 13.40 13.51 7.95
CA ARG A 334 14.49 14.13 8.69
C ARG A 334 15.74 13.25 8.71
N GLU A 335 15.60 11.94 8.92
CA GLU A 335 16.69 10.97 8.88
C GLU A 335 17.31 10.79 7.47
N LEU A 336 16.54 11.03 6.41
CA LEU A 336 17.04 11.01 5.04
C LEU A 336 17.55 12.38 4.57
N GLY A 337 17.49 13.41 5.40
CA GLY A 337 17.92 14.78 5.06
C GLY A 337 16.94 15.50 4.14
N ILE A 338 15.66 15.11 4.12
CA ILE A 338 14.61 15.70 3.31
C ILE A 338 13.79 16.68 4.17
N ALA A 339 13.48 17.87 3.64
CA ALA A 339 12.67 18.84 4.37
C ALA A 339 11.24 18.33 4.60
N ASP A 340 10.63 18.72 5.74
CA ASP A 340 9.27 18.32 6.12
C ASP A 340 8.19 18.75 5.11
N ASP A 341 8.49 19.76 4.28
CA ASP A 341 7.61 20.33 3.27
C ASP A 341 8.14 20.18 1.83
N ASP A 342 9.11 19.30 1.62
CA ASP A 342 9.68 19.05 0.29
C ASP A 342 8.56 18.74 -0.72
N PRO A 343 8.42 19.50 -1.81
CA PRO A 343 7.34 19.33 -2.78
C PRO A 343 7.39 18.00 -3.53
N ARG A 344 8.53 17.32 -3.55
CA ARG A 344 8.69 15.99 -4.16
C ARG A 344 7.97 14.88 -3.38
N VAL A 345 7.72 15.11 -2.08
CA VAL A 345 7.12 14.11 -1.17
C VAL A 345 5.61 14.14 -1.29
N ASN A 346 5.04 12.99 -1.69
CA ASN A 346 3.60 12.79 -1.80
C ASN A 346 2.91 14.00 -2.48
N PRO A 347 3.25 14.34 -3.72
CA PRO A 347 2.77 15.57 -4.37
C PRO A 347 1.24 15.61 -4.49
N ASN A 348 0.59 14.45 -4.50
CA ASN A 348 -0.85 14.28 -4.61
C ASN A 348 -1.52 13.88 -3.28
N GLY A 349 -0.83 14.06 -2.15
CA GLY A 349 -1.27 13.59 -0.84
C GLY A 349 -0.89 12.13 -0.58
N GLY A 350 -0.80 11.75 0.69
CA GLY A 350 -0.43 10.39 1.11
C GLY A 350 -1.52 9.69 1.92
N ALA A 351 -1.16 8.63 2.63
CA ALA A 351 -2.10 7.72 3.28
C ALA A 351 -2.93 8.36 4.41
N ILE A 352 -2.45 9.41 5.05
CA ILE A 352 -3.25 10.16 6.04
C ILE A 352 -4.51 10.75 5.38
N ALA A 353 -4.38 11.23 4.15
CA ALA A 353 -5.50 11.79 3.40
C ALA A 353 -6.25 10.73 2.60
N LEU A 354 -5.54 9.87 1.85
CA LEU A 354 -6.13 8.92 0.90
C LEU A 354 -6.58 7.62 1.56
N GLY A 355 -5.97 7.21 2.66
CA GLY A 355 -6.21 5.93 3.31
C GLY A 355 -5.10 4.91 3.10
N HIS A 356 -5.16 3.81 3.89
CA HIS A 356 -4.11 2.78 3.92
C HIS A 356 -4.68 1.35 3.92
N PRO A 357 -5.27 0.87 2.80
CA PRO A 357 -5.55 -0.55 2.64
C PRO A 357 -4.22 -1.31 2.58
N LEU A 358 -3.90 -2.12 3.61
CA LEU A 358 -2.54 -2.63 3.86
C LEU A 358 -1.92 -3.28 2.62
N GLY A 359 -2.54 -4.34 2.11
CA GLY A 359 -2.02 -5.09 0.96
C GLY A 359 -1.95 -4.30 -0.35
N MET A 360 -2.86 -3.33 -0.54
CA MET A 360 -2.91 -2.50 -1.75
C MET A 360 -1.84 -1.41 -1.77
N SER A 361 -1.56 -0.81 -0.60
CA SER A 361 -0.87 0.49 -0.51
C SER A 361 0.47 0.52 -1.23
N GLY A 362 1.28 -0.53 -1.11
CA GLY A 362 2.58 -0.58 -1.77
C GLY A 362 2.50 -0.54 -3.30
N ALA A 363 1.49 -1.20 -3.89
CA ALA A 363 1.23 -1.14 -5.32
C ALA A 363 0.70 0.23 -5.74
N ARG A 364 -0.15 0.87 -4.91
CA ARG A 364 -0.65 2.23 -5.11
C ARG A 364 0.49 3.25 -5.17
N LEU A 365 1.47 3.18 -4.25
CA LEU A 365 2.62 4.09 -4.26
C LEU A 365 3.37 4.01 -5.60
N LEU A 366 3.65 2.81 -6.11
CA LEU A 366 4.36 2.61 -7.39
C LEU A 366 3.56 3.17 -8.58
N MET A 367 2.26 2.94 -8.59
CA MET A 367 1.35 3.44 -9.61
C MET A 367 1.29 4.96 -9.63
N THR A 368 1.02 5.58 -8.47
CA THR A 368 0.92 7.05 -8.33
C THR A 368 2.24 7.72 -8.71
N ALA A 369 3.38 7.15 -8.28
CA ALA A 369 4.70 7.64 -8.67
C ALA A 369 4.94 7.55 -10.19
N ALA A 370 4.57 6.43 -10.82
CA ALA A 370 4.71 6.28 -12.27
C ALA A 370 3.85 7.30 -13.04
N HIS A 371 2.59 7.51 -12.63
CA HIS A 371 1.75 8.56 -13.22
C HIS A 371 2.32 9.96 -13.02
N GLN A 372 2.86 10.25 -11.83
CA GLN A 372 3.45 11.55 -11.53
C GLN A 372 4.70 11.82 -12.38
N LEU A 373 5.56 10.83 -12.57
CA LEU A 373 6.72 10.95 -13.47
C LEU A 373 6.31 11.25 -14.91
N GLN A 374 5.24 10.60 -15.40
CA GLN A 374 4.70 10.85 -16.76
C GLN A 374 4.16 12.28 -16.90
N ARG A 375 3.47 12.80 -15.87
CA ARG A 375 2.88 14.15 -15.89
C ARG A 375 3.95 15.25 -15.82
N THR A 376 4.97 15.07 -14.98
CA THR A 376 5.98 16.12 -14.71
C THR A 376 7.19 16.03 -15.64
N GLY A 377 7.39 14.92 -16.35
CA GLY A 377 8.60 14.67 -17.10
C GLY A 377 9.82 14.31 -16.22
N GLY A 378 9.62 14.13 -14.90
CA GLY A 378 10.65 13.67 -13.96
C GLY A 378 11.23 12.32 -14.37
N ARG A 379 12.43 12.02 -13.91
CA ARG A 379 13.17 10.80 -14.28
C ARG A 379 13.01 9.70 -13.25
N TYR A 380 13.29 9.97 -11.99
CA TYR A 380 13.33 8.96 -10.91
C TYR A 380 12.24 9.16 -9.88
N ALA A 381 11.64 8.05 -9.45
CA ALA A 381 10.77 8.07 -8.28
C ALA A 381 11.19 6.98 -7.27
N LEU A 382 11.18 7.38 -6.01
CA LEU A 382 11.41 6.53 -4.86
C LEU A 382 10.09 6.27 -4.14
N CYS A 383 9.70 5.00 -4.04
CA CYS A 383 8.54 4.58 -3.28
C CYS A 383 9.00 3.82 -2.04
N THR A 384 8.54 4.19 -0.86
CA THR A 384 8.95 3.54 0.38
C THR A 384 7.86 3.52 1.44
N MET A 385 7.90 2.54 2.32
CA MET A 385 6.95 2.40 3.41
C MET A 385 7.51 1.61 4.59
N CYS A 386 7.03 1.96 5.78
CA CYS A 386 7.23 1.16 6.97
C CYS A 386 6.33 -0.08 6.93
N VAL A 387 6.75 -1.10 7.63
CA VAL A 387 6.06 -2.39 7.69
C VAL A 387 6.02 -2.86 9.14
N GLY A 388 4.88 -3.28 9.59
CA GLY A 388 4.68 -3.80 10.94
C GLY A 388 5.73 -4.85 11.33
N VAL A 389 5.90 -5.04 12.63
CA VAL A 389 6.90 -5.95 13.20
C VAL A 389 8.36 -5.54 12.83
N GLY A 390 8.59 -4.24 12.62
CA GLY A 390 9.93 -3.68 12.49
C GLY A 390 10.61 -3.92 11.13
N GLN A 391 9.97 -3.54 10.03
CA GLN A 391 10.57 -3.63 8.70
C GLN A 391 10.35 -2.34 7.88
N GLY A 392 11.11 -2.20 6.81
CA GLY A 392 10.91 -1.21 5.75
C GLY A 392 11.14 -1.82 4.37
N ILE A 393 10.49 -1.26 3.38
CA ILE A 393 10.63 -1.62 1.96
C ILE A 393 10.75 -0.36 1.12
N ALA A 394 11.60 -0.39 0.10
CA ALA A 394 11.78 0.71 -0.84
C ALA A 394 11.96 0.17 -2.26
N THR A 395 11.39 0.84 -3.23
CA THR A 395 11.51 0.54 -4.66
C THR A 395 11.86 1.83 -5.41
N LEU A 396 12.79 1.73 -6.34
CA LEU A 396 13.22 2.82 -7.22
C LEU A 396 12.74 2.51 -8.64
N ILE A 397 12.04 3.46 -9.24
CA ILE A 397 11.58 3.39 -10.63
C ILE A 397 12.11 4.58 -11.43
N GLU A 398 12.24 4.39 -12.73
CA GLU A 398 12.62 5.41 -13.71
C GLU A 398 11.52 5.53 -14.76
N ARG A 399 11.17 6.75 -15.17
CA ARG A 399 10.19 6.97 -16.25
C ARG A 399 10.62 6.23 -17.52
N ALA A 400 9.68 5.51 -18.14
CA ALA A 400 9.89 4.81 -19.40
C ALA A 400 9.76 5.72 -20.62
#